data_1959988a0b0aae3542586ca7087cc916
#
_entry.id   1959988a0b0aae3542586ca7087cc916
#
_cell.length_a   1.000
_cell.length_b   1.000
_cell.length_c   1.000
_cell.angle_alpha   90.00
_cell.angle_beta   90.00
_cell.angle_gamma   90.00
#
_symmetry.space_group_name_H-M   'P 1'
#
loop_
_entity.id
_entity.type
_entity.pdbx_description
1 polymer ?
#
loop_
_entity_poly.entity_id
_entity_poly.type
_entity_poly.pdbx_seq_one_letter_code
_entity_poly.pdbx_strand_id
1 'polypeptide(L)'
;MRKTLAALLLLIACVSLSAQKNTTTAQRNFDVKEALDQKLISITVEGTGGHHGECLKITCNNLRGKSLRIRFPIGQLMEPVDSLQQTLVVAEEQWVNITPKMPGALTLKTFCTQAGEISPAKNARFLVAAMAPEALCNVLKFIAEKGKTNDGAAQSAVWAMTNGYSLGSIDDPALTAFVANQLGKAIPGYKIRHKTVEYVPGRVADLGKAMVVEGNFRYYLEKDEKVRMVLLDGSGKFIKDISKEEIMIAGEHRSSLRLEVWNLTPGKYIVRMQTKDGRVIKDMEVEF
;
A
#
# COMPACT_ATOMS: atom_id res chain seq x y z
N MET A 1 -68.46 -17.17 73.93
CA MET A 1 -67.47 -16.17 73.57
C MET A 1 -66.10 -16.90 73.53
N ARG A 2 -65.68 -17.34 72.40
CA ARG A 2 -64.39 -18.05 72.17
C ARG A 2 -63.51 -17.25 71.18
N LYS A 3 -62.39 -16.81 71.66
CA LYS A 3 -61.35 -16.17 70.88
C LYS A 3 -60.45 -17.25 70.26
N THR A 4 -60.41 -17.34 68.95
CA THR A 4 -59.49 -18.22 68.22
C THR A 4 -58.29 -17.38 67.77
N LEU A 5 -57.11 -17.76 68.24
CA LEU A 5 -55.83 -17.24 67.92
C LEU A 5 -55.34 -17.92 66.64
N ALA A 6 -55.17 -17.18 65.59
CA ALA A 6 -54.55 -17.69 64.34
C ALA A 6 -53.03 -17.46 64.42
N ALA A 7 -52.27 -18.52 64.42
CA ALA A 7 -50.81 -18.47 64.34
C ALA A 7 -50.38 -18.38 62.85
N LEU A 8 -49.73 -17.28 62.49
CA LEU A 8 -49.16 -17.08 61.16
C LEU A 8 -47.72 -17.62 61.11
N LEU A 9 -47.50 -18.74 60.47
CA LEU A 9 -46.20 -19.35 60.24
C LEU A 9 -45.54 -18.60 59.01
N LEU A 10 -44.52 -17.80 59.29
CA LEU A 10 -43.68 -17.17 58.24
C LEU A 10 -42.62 -18.19 57.82
N LEU A 11 -42.77 -18.79 56.62
CA LEU A 11 -41.71 -19.52 55.92
C LEU A 11 -40.75 -18.59 55.33
N ILE A 12 -39.54 -18.42 55.90
CA ILE A 12 -38.41 -17.72 55.31
C ILE A 12 -37.72 -18.68 54.32
N ALA A 13 -38.00 -18.54 53.03
CA ALA A 13 -37.27 -19.23 51.99
C ALA A 13 -35.91 -18.50 51.78
N CYS A 14 -34.82 -19.07 52.26
CA CYS A 14 -33.47 -18.66 51.95
C CYS A 14 -33.17 -18.96 50.47
N VAL A 15 -33.38 -18.00 49.62
CA VAL A 15 -32.88 -18.06 48.22
C VAL A 15 -31.38 -17.82 48.26
N SER A 16 -30.61 -18.91 48.20
CA SER A 16 -29.15 -18.85 48.00
C SER A 16 -28.87 -18.34 46.58
N LEU A 17 -28.68 -17.05 46.40
CA LEU A 17 -28.12 -16.49 45.16
C LEU A 17 -26.67 -16.97 45.04
N SER A 18 -26.45 -18.03 44.27
CA SER A 18 -25.14 -18.42 43.79
C SER A 18 -24.71 -17.34 42.79
N ALA A 19 -23.96 -16.34 43.25
CA ALA A 19 -23.28 -15.39 42.40
C ALA A 19 -22.26 -16.17 41.56
N GLN A 20 -22.67 -16.56 40.36
CA GLN A 20 -21.78 -17.09 39.33
C GLN A 20 -20.79 -16.00 39.01
N LYS A 21 -19.59 -16.06 39.60
CA LYS A 21 -18.46 -15.21 39.20
C LYS A 21 -18.16 -15.51 37.74
N ASN A 22 -18.76 -14.74 36.83
CA ASN A 22 -18.26 -14.64 35.47
C ASN A 22 -16.86 -14.04 35.53
N THR A 23 -15.87 -14.88 35.80
CA THR A 23 -14.48 -14.57 35.55
C THR A 23 -14.30 -14.45 34.05
N THR A 24 -14.62 -13.27 33.51
CA THR A 24 -14.18 -12.88 32.18
C THR A 24 -12.65 -12.88 32.26
N THR A 25 -12.05 -14.00 31.87
CA THR A 25 -10.60 -14.12 31.79
C THR A 25 -10.16 -13.10 30.75
N ALA A 26 -9.54 -12.01 31.21
CA ALA A 26 -9.08 -10.94 30.31
C ALA A 26 -8.23 -11.60 29.21
N GLN A 27 -8.73 -11.53 27.97
CA GLN A 27 -8.05 -12.06 26.81
C GLN A 27 -6.78 -11.26 26.63
N ARG A 28 -5.61 -11.91 26.61
CA ARG A 28 -4.33 -11.24 26.44
C ARG A 28 -4.09 -10.96 24.96
N ASN A 29 -3.74 -9.71 24.66
CA ASN A 29 -3.41 -9.24 23.31
C ASN A 29 -1.90 -9.28 23.13
N PHE A 30 -1.44 -9.76 21.99
CA PHE A 30 -0.04 -9.80 21.59
C PHE A 30 0.08 -9.46 20.11
N ASP A 31 1.17 -8.80 19.71
CA ASP A 31 1.57 -8.74 18.32
C ASP A 31 2.07 -10.12 17.88
N VAL A 32 1.85 -10.44 16.60
CA VAL A 32 2.19 -11.76 16.07
C VAL A 32 3.66 -12.11 16.29
N LYS A 33 4.57 -11.14 16.07
CA LYS A 33 6.02 -11.35 16.25
C LYS A 33 6.35 -11.60 17.73
N GLU A 34 5.80 -10.80 18.62
CA GLU A 34 5.95 -10.99 20.08
C GLU A 34 5.44 -12.35 20.55
N ALA A 35 4.26 -12.76 20.07
CA ALA A 35 3.66 -14.04 20.42
C ALA A 35 4.51 -15.23 19.95
N LEU A 36 5.16 -15.12 18.80
CA LEU A 36 6.10 -16.12 18.27
C LEU A 36 7.38 -16.18 19.11
N ASP A 37 8.00 -15.04 19.39
CA ASP A 37 9.24 -14.93 20.16
C ASP A 37 9.07 -15.49 21.59
N GLN A 38 7.90 -15.25 22.20
CA GLN A 38 7.53 -15.81 23.51
C GLN A 38 7.04 -17.27 23.44
N LYS A 39 7.03 -17.90 22.25
CA LYS A 39 6.54 -19.27 22.02
C LYS A 39 5.10 -19.49 22.56
N LEU A 40 4.26 -18.48 22.42
CA LEU A 40 2.84 -18.55 22.80
C LEU A 40 1.99 -19.23 21.72
N ILE A 41 2.43 -19.12 20.47
CA ILE A 41 1.75 -19.63 19.28
C ILE A 41 2.70 -20.36 18.35
N SER A 42 2.17 -21.21 17.49
CA SER A 42 2.77 -21.60 16.22
C SER A 42 1.91 -21.07 15.07
N ILE A 43 2.54 -20.73 13.95
CA ILE A 43 1.87 -20.12 12.80
C ILE A 43 2.24 -20.84 11.51
N THR A 44 1.26 -20.98 10.63
CA THR A 44 1.44 -21.34 9.24
C THR A 44 0.96 -20.17 8.39
N VAL A 45 1.80 -19.70 7.47
CA VAL A 45 1.51 -18.60 6.54
C VAL A 45 1.67 -19.13 5.13
N GLU A 46 0.60 -19.08 4.34
CA GLU A 46 0.54 -19.63 2.99
C GLU A 46 0.00 -18.60 2.01
N GLY A 47 0.64 -18.49 0.83
CA GLY A 47 0.18 -17.66 -0.27
C GLY A 47 -1.17 -18.15 -0.82
N THR A 48 -2.09 -17.23 -1.08
CA THR A 48 -3.34 -17.51 -1.79
C THR A 48 -3.17 -17.38 -3.30
N GLY A 49 -2.07 -16.74 -3.73
CA GLY A 49 -1.83 -16.25 -5.08
C GLY A 49 -2.41 -14.84 -5.24
N GLY A 50 -1.56 -13.83 -5.35
CA GLY A 50 -1.97 -12.43 -5.45
C GLY A 50 -0.76 -11.51 -5.27
N HIS A 51 -0.81 -10.26 -5.75
CA HIS A 51 0.24 -9.26 -5.54
C HIS A 51 -0.25 -8.08 -4.68
N HIS A 52 -1.54 -7.94 -4.47
CA HIS A 52 -2.17 -7.04 -3.50
C HIS A 52 -3.53 -7.61 -3.05
N GLY A 53 -4.05 -7.10 -1.95
CA GLY A 53 -5.28 -7.60 -1.35
C GLY A 53 -5.04 -8.87 -0.51
N GLU A 54 -5.96 -9.80 -0.52
CA GLU A 54 -5.96 -11.02 0.31
C GLU A 54 -4.95 -12.07 -0.19
N CYS A 55 -3.65 -11.80 -0.01
CA CYS A 55 -2.58 -12.63 -0.55
C CYS A 55 -2.06 -13.73 0.38
N LEU A 56 -2.36 -13.68 1.68
CA LEU A 56 -1.85 -14.65 2.64
C LEU A 56 -2.97 -15.26 3.50
N LYS A 57 -3.00 -16.58 3.55
CA LYS A 57 -3.81 -17.34 4.50
C LYS A 57 -2.97 -17.67 5.74
N ILE A 58 -3.52 -17.37 6.91
CA ILE A 58 -2.88 -17.57 8.20
C ILE A 58 -3.64 -18.66 8.98
N THR A 59 -2.89 -19.55 9.61
CA THR A 59 -3.41 -20.47 10.64
C THR A 59 -2.54 -20.35 11.88
N CYS A 60 -3.14 -19.95 13.01
CA CYS A 60 -2.48 -19.79 14.31
C CYS A 60 -2.94 -20.88 15.28
N ASN A 61 -2.00 -21.61 15.86
CA ASN A 61 -2.28 -22.57 16.94
C ASN A 61 -1.82 -21.99 18.28
N ASN A 62 -2.63 -22.17 19.30
CA ASN A 62 -2.32 -21.77 20.65
C ASN A 62 -1.46 -22.85 21.34
N LEU A 63 -0.29 -22.49 21.84
CA LEU A 63 0.62 -23.38 22.56
C LEU A 63 0.46 -23.27 24.10
N ARG A 64 -0.54 -22.51 24.56
CA ARG A 64 -0.78 -22.22 25.99
C ARG A 64 -2.21 -22.59 26.39
N GLY A 65 -2.44 -22.69 27.67
CA GLY A 65 -3.74 -23.05 28.22
C GLY A 65 -4.80 -21.93 28.34
N LYS A 66 -4.48 -20.71 27.86
CA LYS A 66 -5.36 -19.54 27.93
C LYS A 66 -5.64 -18.98 26.53
N SER A 67 -6.86 -18.46 26.32
CA SER A 67 -7.22 -17.81 25.06
C SER A 67 -6.35 -16.56 24.83
N LEU A 68 -5.90 -16.38 23.59
CA LEU A 68 -5.08 -15.26 23.15
C LEU A 68 -5.77 -14.53 22.00
N ARG A 69 -5.47 -13.24 21.85
CA ARG A 69 -5.83 -12.43 20.69
C ARG A 69 -4.56 -11.92 20.06
N ILE A 70 -4.32 -12.28 18.81
CA ILE A 70 -3.09 -11.98 18.08
C ILE A 70 -3.37 -10.90 17.06
N ARG A 71 -2.55 -9.84 17.09
CA ARG A 71 -2.58 -8.72 16.18
C ARG A 71 -1.56 -8.93 15.07
N PHE A 72 -1.98 -8.67 13.83
CA PHE A 72 -1.13 -8.48 12.67
C PHE A 72 -1.12 -6.98 12.37
N PRO A 73 -0.10 -6.24 12.82
CA PRO A 73 -0.07 -4.79 12.65
C PRO A 73 0.19 -4.39 11.20
N ILE A 74 -0.29 -3.20 10.80
CA ILE A 74 0.08 -2.58 9.53
C ILE A 74 1.60 -2.46 9.46
N GLY A 75 2.19 -2.84 8.33
CA GLY A 75 3.63 -2.79 8.14
C GLY A 75 4.40 -4.03 8.62
N GLN A 76 3.72 -5.06 9.15
CA GLN A 76 4.37 -6.34 9.44
C GLN A 76 4.85 -6.98 8.13
N LEU A 77 6.16 -7.24 8.01
CA LEU A 77 6.72 -7.93 6.85
C LEU A 77 6.51 -9.45 6.98
N MET A 78 6.22 -10.05 5.82
CA MET A 78 6.09 -11.49 5.63
C MET A 78 7.09 -11.91 4.57
N GLU A 79 8.17 -12.58 4.98
CA GLU A 79 9.24 -13.02 4.10
C GLU A 79 8.93 -14.39 3.50
N PRO A 80 9.10 -14.59 2.18
CA PRO A 80 8.93 -15.89 1.57
C PRO A 80 10.05 -16.85 2.00
N VAL A 81 9.74 -18.14 2.13
CA VAL A 81 10.74 -19.19 2.34
C VAL A 81 11.57 -19.41 1.05
N ASP A 82 10.93 -19.28 -0.09
CA ASP A 82 11.58 -19.23 -1.40
C ASP A 82 12.00 -17.81 -1.72
N SER A 83 13.28 -17.52 -1.67
CA SER A 83 13.85 -16.18 -1.87
C SER A 83 13.70 -15.59 -3.27
N LEU A 84 13.17 -16.35 -4.24
CA LEU A 84 12.80 -15.84 -5.55
C LEU A 84 11.46 -15.12 -5.55
N GLN A 85 10.67 -15.27 -4.50
CA GLN A 85 9.38 -14.61 -4.36
C GLN A 85 9.48 -13.29 -3.59
N GLN A 86 8.53 -12.41 -3.83
CA GLN A 86 8.47 -11.10 -3.17
C GLN A 86 8.14 -11.21 -1.69
N THR A 87 8.80 -10.41 -0.87
CA THR A 87 8.36 -10.10 0.48
C THR A 87 7.03 -9.33 0.41
N LEU A 88 6.11 -9.67 1.32
CA LEU A 88 4.83 -8.99 1.45
C LEU A 88 4.81 -8.11 2.70
N VAL A 89 4.02 -7.05 2.66
CA VAL A 89 3.77 -6.18 3.82
C VAL A 89 2.28 -6.15 4.14
N VAL A 90 1.93 -6.29 5.41
CA VAL A 90 0.53 -6.21 5.88
C VAL A 90 -0.02 -4.81 5.64
N ALA A 91 -1.11 -4.74 4.87
CA ALA A 91 -1.73 -3.50 4.42
C ALA A 91 -2.79 -2.93 5.38
N GLU A 92 -3.38 -3.79 6.22
CA GLU A 92 -4.47 -3.45 7.14
C GLU A 92 -4.31 -4.22 8.44
N GLU A 93 -4.52 -3.56 9.57
CA GLU A 93 -4.46 -4.23 10.87
C GLU A 93 -5.56 -5.29 10.97
N GLN A 94 -5.17 -6.49 11.36
CA GLN A 94 -6.10 -7.61 11.53
C GLN A 94 -5.83 -8.35 12.82
N TRP A 95 -6.89 -8.95 13.36
CA TRP A 95 -6.86 -9.67 14.62
C TRP A 95 -7.42 -11.08 14.48
N VAL A 96 -6.79 -12.04 15.15
CA VAL A 96 -7.31 -13.41 15.27
C VAL A 96 -7.42 -13.81 16.72
N ASN A 97 -8.56 -14.40 17.09
CA ASN A 97 -8.78 -15.00 18.41
C ASN A 97 -8.43 -16.48 18.32
N ILE A 98 -7.62 -16.97 19.26
CA ILE A 98 -7.22 -18.36 19.33
C ILE A 98 -7.47 -18.91 20.73
N THR A 99 -7.98 -20.12 20.81
CA THR A 99 -8.22 -20.83 22.05
C THR A 99 -7.31 -22.06 22.15
N PRO A 100 -7.14 -22.66 23.35
CA PRO A 100 -6.35 -23.89 23.49
C PRO A 100 -6.87 -25.06 22.68
N LYS A 101 -8.16 -25.04 22.31
CA LYS A 101 -8.83 -26.14 21.60
C LYS A 101 -9.07 -25.90 20.11
N MET A 102 -9.01 -24.66 19.69
CA MET A 102 -9.31 -24.30 18.30
C MET A 102 -8.25 -23.35 17.75
N PRO A 103 -7.62 -23.68 16.61
CA PRO A 103 -6.78 -22.74 15.91
C PRO A 103 -7.60 -21.56 15.41
N GLY A 104 -6.96 -20.40 15.31
CA GLY A 104 -7.51 -19.25 14.62
C GLY A 104 -7.04 -19.24 13.18
N ALA A 105 -7.91 -18.77 12.28
CA ALA A 105 -7.58 -18.58 10.88
C ALA A 105 -8.05 -17.21 10.40
N LEU A 106 -7.29 -16.60 9.51
CA LEU A 106 -7.66 -15.36 8.81
C LEU A 106 -6.91 -15.25 7.47
N THR A 107 -7.37 -14.35 6.63
CA THR A 107 -6.66 -13.96 5.40
C THR A 107 -6.15 -12.54 5.55
N LEU A 108 -4.85 -12.32 5.35
CA LEU A 108 -4.24 -11.00 5.43
C LEU A 108 -4.28 -10.28 4.09
N LYS A 109 -4.66 -9.01 4.13
CA LYS A 109 -4.46 -8.09 3.03
C LYS A 109 -3.03 -7.57 3.05
N THR A 110 -2.34 -7.69 1.93
CA THR A 110 -0.92 -7.34 1.81
C THR A 110 -0.62 -6.67 0.48
N PHE A 111 0.55 -6.04 0.39
CA PHE A 111 1.17 -5.57 -0.85
C PHE A 111 2.52 -6.24 -1.05
N CYS A 112 2.91 -6.43 -2.32
CA CYS A 112 4.27 -6.81 -2.70
C CYS A 112 5.24 -5.65 -2.49
N THR A 113 6.46 -5.93 -1.98
CA THR A 113 7.46 -4.90 -1.70
C THR A 113 8.63 -4.89 -2.68
N GLN A 114 8.71 -5.82 -3.63
CA GLN A 114 9.84 -5.98 -4.56
C GLN A 114 9.30 -6.14 -5.99
N ALA A 115 9.12 -5.00 -6.68
CA ALA A 115 8.71 -5.02 -8.08
C ALA A 115 9.78 -5.70 -8.96
N GLY A 116 9.34 -6.46 -9.95
CA GLY A 116 10.21 -7.21 -10.85
C GLY A 116 10.60 -8.60 -10.34
N GLU A 117 10.21 -8.98 -9.13
CA GLU A 117 10.36 -10.34 -8.61
C GLU A 117 9.09 -11.16 -8.75
N ILE A 118 9.19 -12.46 -8.47
CA ILE A 118 8.06 -13.40 -8.59
C ILE A 118 7.03 -13.08 -7.52
N SER A 119 5.80 -12.85 -7.93
CA SER A 119 4.67 -12.68 -7.00
C SER A 119 4.37 -13.97 -6.26
N PRO A 120 3.73 -13.90 -5.08
CA PRO A 120 3.37 -15.09 -4.31
C PRO A 120 2.59 -16.11 -5.11
N ALA A 121 3.10 -17.33 -5.19
CA ALA A 121 2.37 -18.46 -5.72
C ALA A 121 1.35 -18.98 -4.68
N LYS A 122 0.35 -19.71 -5.17
CA LYS A 122 -0.57 -20.43 -4.28
C LYS A 122 0.20 -21.47 -3.46
N ASN A 123 -0.08 -21.51 -2.14
CA ASN A 123 0.58 -22.36 -1.14
C ASN A 123 2.07 -22.07 -0.91
N ALA A 124 2.61 -20.99 -1.47
CA ALA A 124 3.95 -20.53 -1.09
C ALA A 124 4.03 -20.25 0.41
N ARG A 125 5.13 -20.62 1.05
CA ARG A 125 5.31 -20.47 2.51
C ARG A 125 6.00 -19.17 2.83
N PHE A 126 5.52 -18.54 3.92
CA PHE A 126 6.05 -17.28 4.42
C PHE A 126 6.37 -17.37 5.91
N LEU A 127 7.25 -16.50 6.36
CA LEU A 127 7.64 -16.31 7.76
C LEU A 127 7.30 -14.89 8.19
N VAL A 128 6.93 -14.74 9.47
CA VAL A 128 6.75 -13.42 10.08
C VAL A 128 8.13 -12.81 10.33
N ALA A 129 8.42 -11.68 9.69
CA ALA A 129 9.71 -10.99 9.75
C ALA A 129 9.64 -9.73 10.64
N ALA A 130 10.53 -8.76 10.41
CA ALA A 130 10.55 -7.50 11.12
C ALA A 130 9.40 -6.57 10.67
N MET A 131 9.24 -5.44 11.35
CA MET A 131 8.38 -4.35 10.90
C MET A 131 9.03 -3.61 9.74
N ALA A 132 8.22 -3.15 8.81
CA ALA A 132 8.65 -2.26 7.73
C ALA A 132 9.15 -0.91 8.29
N PRO A 133 9.97 -0.16 7.54
CA PRO A 133 10.38 1.19 7.92
C PRO A 133 9.18 2.11 8.19
N GLU A 134 9.33 3.05 9.12
CA GLU A 134 8.25 3.94 9.58
C GLU A 134 7.57 4.69 8.43
N ALA A 135 8.36 5.22 7.48
CA ALA A 135 7.81 5.93 6.32
C ALA A 135 6.85 5.06 5.49
N LEU A 136 7.19 3.77 5.28
CA LEU A 136 6.31 2.83 4.60
C LEU A 136 5.07 2.52 5.45
N CYS A 137 5.23 2.33 6.76
CA CYS A 137 4.09 2.13 7.68
C CYS A 137 3.11 3.31 7.63
N ASN A 138 3.61 4.56 7.52
CA ASN A 138 2.77 5.75 7.40
C ASN A 138 1.98 5.77 6.08
N VAL A 139 2.61 5.38 4.95
CA VAL A 139 1.92 5.23 3.66
C VAL A 139 0.84 4.16 3.74
N LEU A 140 1.13 3.00 4.35
CA LEU A 140 0.16 1.91 4.50
C LEU A 140 -1.03 2.30 5.39
N LYS A 141 -0.80 3.05 6.47
CA LYS A 141 -1.88 3.60 7.31
C LYS A 141 -2.78 4.54 6.50
N PHE A 142 -2.19 5.45 5.71
CA PHE A 142 -2.94 6.33 4.83
C PHE A 142 -3.78 5.55 3.80
N ILE A 143 -3.20 4.50 3.19
CA ILE A 143 -3.90 3.61 2.26
C ILE A 143 -5.10 2.93 2.96
N ALA A 144 -4.90 2.38 4.16
CA ALA A 144 -5.94 1.71 4.94
C ALA A 144 -7.06 2.68 5.35
N GLU A 145 -6.73 3.88 5.84
CA GLU A 145 -7.69 4.94 6.19
C GLU A 145 -8.56 5.39 4.99
N LYS A 146 -8.02 5.31 3.78
CA LYS A 146 -8.75 5.60 2.54
C LYS A 146 -9.49 4.39 1.97
N GLY A 147 -9.43 3.22 2.62
CA GLY A 147 -10.07 1.99 2.14
C GLY A 147 -9.47 1.42 0.84
N LYS A 148 -8.19 1.72 0.55
CA LYS A 148 -7.52 1.39 -0.73
C LYS A 148 -6.62 0.15 -0.67
N THR A 149 -6.82 -0.73 0.28
CA THR A 149 -5.97 -1.93 0.46
C THR A 149 -6.07 -2.99 -0.65
N ASN A 150 -6.97 -2.78 -1.63
CA ASN A 150 -7.11 -3.61 -2.85
C ASN A 150 -6.89 -2.80 -4.14
N ASP A 151 -6.26 -1.64 -4.06
CA ASP A 151 -6.13 -0.70 -5.18
C ASP A 151 -4.75 -0.84 -5.85
N GLY A 152 -4.71 -0.90 -7.18
CA GLY A 152 -3.46 -0.92 -7.96
C GLY A 152 -2.62 0.36 -7.78
N ALA A 153 -3.25 1.52 -7.57
CA ALA A 153 -2.52 2.75 -7.26
C ALA A 153 -1.82 2.65 -5.89
N ALA A 154 -2.41 1.94 -4.92
CA ALA A 154 -1.78 1.67 -3.63
C ALA A 154 -0.57 0.72 -3.78
N GLN A 155 -0.66 -0.31 -4.63
CA GLN A 155 0.50 -1.14 -4.95
C GLN A 155 1.62 -0.33 -5.62
N SER A 156 1.28 0.57 -6.54
CA SER A 156 2.26 1.49 -7.16
C SER A 156 2.92 2.40 -6.14
N ALA A 157 2.16 2.88 -5.15
CA ALA A 157 2.69 3.69 -4.05
C ALA A 157 3.68 2.90 -3.17
N VAL A 158 3.37 1.65 -2.85
CA VAL A 158 4.29 0.77 -2.11
C VAL A 158 5.59 0.59 -2.92
N TRP A 159 5.52 0.31 -4.21
CA TRP A 159 6.71 0.17 -5.05
C TRP A 159 7.48 1.49 -5.25
N ALA A 160 6.81 2.64 -5.22
CA ALA A 160 7.51 3.93 -5.19
C ALA A 160 8.34 4.10 -3.90
N MET A 161 7.83 3.63 -2.76
CA MET A 161 8.54 3.65 -1.47
C MET A 161 9.69 2.64 -1.40
N THR A 162 9.53 1.46 -1.98
CA THR A 162 10.45 0.31 -1.78
C THR A 162 11.42 0.09 -2.94
N ASN A 163 11.03 0.43 -4.17
CA ASN A 163 11.81 0.20 -5.39
C ASN A 163 12.17 1.49 -6.13
N GLY A 164 11.78 2.65 -5.60
CA GLY A 164 12.08 3.93 -6.23
C GLY A 164 11.31 4.20 -7.53
N TYR A 165 10.18 3.55 -7.75
CA TYR A 165 9.35 3.81 -8.92
C TYR A 165 8.88 5.26 -8.95
N SER A 166 8.68 5.77 -10.17
CA SER A 166 8.23 7.15 -10.37
C SER A 166 6.90 7.43 -9.67
N LEU A 167 6.82 8.55 -8.96
CA LEU A 167 5.57 9.04 -8.37
C LEU A 167 4.48 9.30 -9.43
N GLY A 168 4.89 9.55 -10.68
CA GLY A 168 3.96 9.69 -11.82
C GLY A 168 3.20 8.41 -12.15
N SER A 169 3.65 7.25 -11.66
CA SER A 169 2.99 5.95 -11.85
C SER A 169 1.86 5.70 -10.83
N ILE A 170 1.69 6.56 -9.82
CA ILE A 170 0.61 6.45 -8.84
C ILE A 170 -0.63 7.15 -9.39
N ASP A 171 -1.62 6.39 -9.85
CA ASP A 171 -2.85 6.96 -10.44
C ASP A 171 -3.87 7.40 -9.37
N ASP A 172 -3.38 8.09 -8.34
CA ASP A 172 -4.16 8.71 -7.28
C ASP A 172 -3.47 9.98 -6.79
N PRO A 173 -4.01 11.18 -7.03
CA PRO A 173 -3.36 12.43 -6.66
C PRO A 173 -3.12 12.61 -5.16
N ALA A 174 -4.04 12.14 -4.30
CA ALA A 174 -3.90 12.28 -2.86
C ALA A 174 -2.80 11.35 -2.34
N LEU A 175 -2.75 10.12 -2.85
CA LEU A 175 -1.73 9.15 -2.51
C LEU A 175 -0.35 9.58 -3.06
N THR A 176 -0.29 10.10 -4.31
CA THR A 176 0.93 10.68 -4.88
C THR A 176 1.49 11.79 -3.99
N ALA A 177 0.64 12.72 -3.55
CA ALA A 177 1.07 13.82 -2.68
C ALA A 177 1.57 13.31 -1.32
N PHE A 178 0.89 12.34 -0.72
CA PHE A 178 1.31 11.77 0.55
C PHE A 178 2.65 11.04 0.44
N VAL A 179 2.83 10.19 -0.59
CA VAL A 179 4.09 9.48 -0.84
C VAL A 179 5.23 10.44 -1.15
N ALA A 180 4.98 11.49 -1.97
CA ALA A 180 5.96 12.54 -2.25
C ALA A 180 6.46 13.19 -0.96
N ASN A 181 5.56 13.52 -0.04
CA ASN A 181 5.92 14.08 1.26
C ASN A 181 6.76 13.11 2.11
N GLN A 182 6.40 11.81 2.16
CA GLN A 182 7.17 10.80 2.91
C GLN A 182 8.58 10.60 2.33
N LEU A 183 8.77 10.82 1.03
CA LEU A 183 10.06 10.70 0.34
C LEU A 183 10.84 12.03 0.29
N GLY A 184 10.29 13.15 0.76
CA GLY A 184 10.90 14.48 0.62
C GLY A 184 11.04 14.92 -0.85
N LYS A 185 10.16 14.45 -1.75
CA LYS A 185 10.18 14.73 -3.18
C LYS A 185 9.07 15.71 -3.57
N ALA A 186 9.27 16.44 -4.66
CA ALA A 186 8.21 17.24 -5.28
C ALA A 186 7.12 16.35 -5.90
N ILE A 187 5.88 16.82 -5.88
CA ILE A 187 4.77 16.15 -6.58
C ILE A 187 5.01 16.33 -8.08
N PRO A 188 5.02 15.23 -8.88
CA PRO A 188 5.25 15.34 -10.32
C PRO A 188 4.11 16.09 -11.03
N GLY A 189 4.46 16.94 -12.00
CA GLY A 189 3.50 17.61 -12.87
C GLY A 189 2.95 16.72 -14.00
N TYR A 190 3.19 15.42 -13.93
CA TYR A 190 2.84 14.43 -14.95
C TYR A 190 2.35 13.12 -14.35
N LYS A 191 1.71 12.31 -15.18
CA LYS A 191 1.34 10.92 -14.93
C LYS A 191 1.95 10.01 -15.97
N ILE A 192 2.19 8.75 -15.60
CA ILE A 192 2.68 7.70 -16.50
C ILE A 192 1.58 6.69 -16.72
N ARG A 193 1.26 6.42 -17.98
CA ARG A 193 0.41 5.31 -18.38
C ARG A 193 1.28 4.12 -18.72
N HIS A 194 1.06 3.02 -18.02
CA HIS A 194 1.75 1.76 -18.27
C HIS A 194 0.95 0.85 -19.20
N LYS A 195 1.64 -0.07 -19.86
CA LYS A 195 1.01 -1.17 -20.57
C LYS A 195 0.31 -2.05 -19.53
N THR A 196 -0.97 -2.31 -19.75
CA THR A 196 -1.70 -3.26 -18.90
C THR A 196 -1.03 -4.63 -18.99
N VAL A 197 -0.63 -5.18 -17.85
CA VAL A 197 -0.07 -6.52 -17.72
C VAL A 197 -1.10 -7.39 -17.03
N GLU A 198 -1.40 -8.55 -17.61
CA GLU A 198 -2.21 -9.54 -16.93
C GLU A 198 -1.41 -10.13 -15.77
N TYR A 199 -1.97 -10.02 -14.59
CA TYR A 199 -1.34 -10.56 -13.39
C TYR A 199 -1.56 -12.07 -13.32
N VAL A 200 -0.47 -12.82 -13.19
CA VAL A 200 -0.49 -14.29 -13.02
C VAL A 200 0.25 -14.66 -11.73
N PRO A 201 -0.42 -15.31 -10.75
CA PRO A 201 0.23 -15.79 -9.53
C PRO A 201 1.48 -16.64 -9.81
N GLY A 202 2.57 -16.38 -9.08
CA GLY A 202 3.82 -17.11 -9.28
C GLY A 202 4.61 -16.66 -10.51
N ARG A 203 4.28 -15.52 -11.10
CA ARG A 203 5.04 -14.86 -12.17
C ARG A 203 5.57 -13.51 -11.69
N VAL A 204 6.52 -12.97 -12.44
CA VAL A 204 7.05 -11.63 -12.19
C VAL A 204 5.91 -10.62 -12.18
N ALA A 205 5.86 -9.76 -11.16
CA ALA A 205 4.89 -8.69 -11.03
C ALA A 205 5.59 -7.34 -11.00
N ASP A 206 5.18 -6.45 -11.91
CA ASP A 206 5.64 -5.07 -12.01
C ASP A 206 4.50 -4.16 -12.55
N LEU A 207 4.78 -2.89 -12.77
CA LEU A 207 3.82 -1.95 -13.35
C LEU A 207 3.62 -2.13 -14.87
N GLY A 208 4.42 -2.98 -15.51
CA GLY A 208 4.50 -3.06 -16.96
C GLY A 208 5.30 -1.90 -17.57
N LYS A 209 5.49 -1.94 -18.87
CA LYS A 209 6.26 -0.94 -19.61
C LYS A 209 5.55 0.41 -19.60
N ALA A 210 6.28 1.49 -19.32
CA ALA A 210 5.78 2.86 -19.51
C ALA A 210 5.46 3.10 -20.99
N MET A 211 4.26 3.58 -21.30
CA MET A 211 3.77 3.80 -22.64
C MET A 211 3.67 5.28 -22.99
N VAL A 212 3.08 6.06 -22.07
CA VAL A 212 2.78 7.47 -22.30
C VAL A 212 3.01 8.26 -21.01
N VAL A 213 3.65 9.42 -21.13
CA VAL A 213 3.70 10.46 -20.09
C VAL A 213 2.69 11.54 -20.47
N GLU A 214 1.77 11.84 -19.54
CA GLU A 214 0.76 12.88 -19.67
C GLU A 214 0.95 13.94 -18.60
N GLY A 215 0.90 15.23 -18.99
CA GLY A 215 1.10 16.32 -18.03
C GLY A 215 0.58 17.66 -18.56
N ASN A 216 0.79 18.70 -17.78
CA ASN A 216 0.42 20.05 -18.16
C ASN A 216 1.55 21.02 -17.85
N PHE A 217 1.88 21.84 -18.82
CA PHE A 217 2.77 23.00 -18.67
C PHE A 217 1.95 24.24 -18.36
N ARG A 218 2.33 24.95 -17.31
CA ARG A 218 1.89 26.34 -17.10
C ARG A 218 3.09 27.24 -17.21
N TYR A 219 3.01 28.24 -18.07
CA TYR A 219 4.09 29.19 -18.32
C TYR A 219 3.52 30.56 -18.66
N TYR A 220 4.39 31.59 -18.61
CA TYR A 220 4.06 32.96 -18.93
C TYR A 220 4.97 33.47 -20.01
N LEU A 221 4.42 34.23 -20.98
CA LEU A 221 5.17 34.91 -22.04
C LEU A 221 5.01 36.41 -21.86
N GLU A 222 6.13 37.15 -21.85
CA GLU A 222 6.13 38.62 -21.75
C GLU A 222 5.71 39.30 -23.05
N LYS A 223 5.87 38.63 -24.18
CA LYS A 223 5.54 39.11 -25.54
C LYS A 223 5.13 37.93 -26.43
N ASP A 224 4.57 38.26 -27.59
CA ASP A 224 4.25 37.25 -28.60
C ASP A 224 5.54 36.58 -29.09
N GLU A 225 5.59 35.26 -29.01
CA GLU A 225 6.78 34.49 -29.38
C GLU A 225 6.43 33.16 -30.06
N LYS A 226 7.37 32.70 -30.90
CA LYS A 226 7.32 31.35 -31.44
C LYS A 226 7.90 30.39 -30.41
N VAL A 227 7.10 29.42 -29.98
CA VAL A 227 7.50 28.44 -29.01
C VAL A 227 7.32 27.03 -29.54
N ARG A 228 8.10 26.10 -29.00
CA ARG A 228 7.97 24.64 -29.24
C ARG A 228 8.33 23.87 -28.01
N MET A 229 7.83 22.64 -27.96
CA MET A 229 8.15 21.69 -26.92
C MET A 229 9.12 20.63 -27.45
N VAL A 230 10.21 20.38 -26.72
CA VAL A 230 11.25 19.42 -27.09
C VAL A 230 11.51 18.43 -25.99
N LEU A 231 11.99 17.24 -26.35
CA LEU A 231 12.47 16.22 -25.42
C LEU A 231 14.01 16.25 -25.43
N LEU A 232 14.56 16.31 -24.22
CA LEU A 232 16.00 16.16 -23.97
C LEU A 232 16.20 14.92 -23.07
N ASP A 233 17.37 14.29 -23.15
CA ASP A 233 17.78 13.28 -22.17
C ASP A 233 18.16 13.92 -20.82
N GLY A 234 18.47 13.09 -19.81
CA GLY A 234 18.84 13.58 -18.49
C GLY A 234 20.12 14.42 -18.43
N SER A 235 20.95 14.41 -19.49
CA SER A 235 22.13 15.26 -19.65
C SER A 235 21.82 16.61 -20.36
N GLY A 236 20.59 16.79 -20.83
CA GLY A 236 20.17 17.97 -21.59
C GLY A 236 20.40 17.88 -23.09
N LYS A 237 20.80 16.71 -23.62
CA LYS A 237 20.99 16.51 -25.06
C LYS A 237 19.64 16.36 -25.77
N PHE A 238 19.46 17.03 -26.90
CA PHE A 238 18.25 16.97 -27.72
C PHE A 238 17.98 15.54 -28.26
N ILE A 239 16.75 15.10 -28.15
CA ILE A 239 16.26 13.82 -28.68
C ILE A 239 15.30 14.05 -29.82
N LYS A 240 14.20 14.79 -29.59
CA LYS A 240 13.18 15.07 -30.61
C LYS A 240 12.30 16.27 -30.26
N ASP A 241 11.63 16.82 -31.27
CA ASP A 241 10.52 17.73 -31.05
C ASP A 241 9.28 16.95 -30.57
N ILE A 242 8.57 17.52 -29.60
CA ILE A 242 7.27 17.00 -29.09
C ILE A 242 6.14 17.74 -29.80
N SER A 243 6.26 19.07 -29.97
CA SER A 243 5.31 19.88 -30.70
C SER A 243 5.96 20.61 -31.88
N LYS A 244 5.15 21.02 -32.87
CA LYS A 244 5.57 21.98 -33.88
C LYS A 244 5.77 23.35 -33.24
N GLU A 245 6.49 24.22 -33.95
CA GLU A 245 6.64 25.64 -33.61
C GLU A 245 5.30 26.35 -33.82
N GLU A 246 4.81 27.06 -32.82
CA GLU A 246 3.56 27.80 -32.83
C GLU A 246 3.79 29.24 -32.31
N ILE A 247 3.05 30.20 -32.86
CA ILE A 247 3.05 31.57 -32.34
C ILE A 247 2.08 31.62 -31.18
N MET A 248 2.59 32.00 -30.01
CA MET A 248 1.80 32.21 -28.81
C MET A 248 1.84 33.68 -28.44
N ILE A 249 0.67 34.25 -28.09
CA ILE A 249 0.55 35.66 -27.68
C ILE A 249 1.10 35.84 -26.24
N ALA A 250 1.42 37.08 -25.88
CA ALA A 250 1.81 37.41 -24.50
C ALA A 250 0.73 37.00 -23.49
N GLY A 251 1.14 36.54 -22.29
CA GLY A 251 0.23 36.18 -21.20
C GLY A 251 0.48 34.80 -20.60
N GLU A 252 -0.48 34.36 -19.78
CA GLU A 252 -0.44 33.03 -19.16
C GLU A 252 -0.94 31.96 -20.13
N HIS A 253 -0.23 30.83 -20.15
CA HIS A 253 -0.54 29.70 -21.01
C HIS A 253 -0.59 28.39 -20.23
N ARG A 254 -1.39 27.46 -20.76
CA ARG A 254 -1.44 26.07 -20.34
C ARG A 254 -1.39 25.18 -21.58
N SER A 255 -0.31 24.42 -21.72
CA SER A 255 -0.12 23.44 -22.79
C SER A 255 -0.20 22.03 -22.23
N SER A 256 -0.93 21.14 -22.90
CA SER A 256 -0.98 19.72 -22.55
C SER A 256 0.24 19.00 -23.12
N LEU A 257 0.83 18.13 -22.29
CA LEU A 257 1.85 17.17 -22.70
C LEU A 257 1.20 15.80 -22.89
N ARG A 258 1.45 15.17 -24.04
CA ARG A 258 1.27 13.75 -24.26
C ARG A 258 2.48 13.21 -25.01
N LEU A 259 3.35 12.51 -24.32
CA LEU A 259 4.61 11.99 -24.84
C LEU A 259 4.58 10.46 -24.85
N GLU A 260 4.68 9.87 -26.03
CA GLU A 260 4.90 8.44 -26.17
C GLU A 260 6.35 8.09 -25.80
N VAL A 261 6.50 7.17 -24.82
CA VAL A 261 7.80 6.79 -24.24
C VAL A 261 8.13 5.31 -24.41
N TRP A 262 7.22 4.54 -24.98
CA TRP A 262 7.35 3.08 -25.12
C TRP A 262 8.62 2.63 -25.88
N ASN A 263 9.21 3.50 -26.70
CA ASN A 263 10.43 3.26 -27.47
C ASN A 263 11.67 3.96 -26.90
N LEU A 264 11.55 4.60 -25.74
CA LEU A 264 12.65 5.23 -25.03
C LEU A 264 13.20 4.28 -23.96
N THR A 265 14.46 4.45 -23.61
CA THR A 265 15.08 3.75 -22.48
C THR A 265 14.52 4.32 -21.16
N PRO A 266 14.14 3.49 -20.17
CA PRO A 266 13.76 4.00 -18.86
C PRO A 266 14.86 4.89 -18.27
N GLY A 267 14.45 5.99 -17.63
CA GLY A 267 15.38 6.95 -17.03
C GLY A 267 14.81 8.36 -16.91
N LYS A 268 15.71 9.33 -16.70
CA LYS A 268 15.38 10.75 -16.55
C LYS A 268 15.44 11.47 -17.88
N TYR A 269 14.45 12.33 -18.11
CA TYR A 269 14.32 13.16 -19.30
C TYR A 269 13.84 14.55 -18.88
N ILE A 270 14.05 15.52 -19.77
CA ILE A 270 13.56 16.89 -19.64
C ILE A 270 12.62 17.18 -20.80
N VAL A 271 11.37 17.49 -20.49
CA VAL A 271 10.46 18.10 -21.45
C VAL A 271 10.58 19.60 -21.30
N ARG A 272 11.07 20.26 -22.35
CA ARG A 272 11.37 21.70 -22.37
C ARG A 272 10.44 22.44 -23.28
N MET A 273 9.79 23.49 -22.76
CA MET A 273 9.19 24.54 -23.58
C MET A 273 10.25 25.62 -23.84
N GLN A 274 10.51 25.91 -25.09
CA GLN A 274 11.52 26.93 -25.51
C GLN A 274 11.04 27.76 -26.67
N THR A 275 11.66 28.94 -26.82
CA THR A 275 11.49 29.79 -27.98
C THR A 275 12.26 29.25 -29.20
N LYS A 276 12.01 29.83 -30.39
CA LYS A 276 12.70 29.44 -31.61
C LYS A 276 14.22 29.55 -31.53
N ASP A 277 14.72 30.56 -30.85
CA ASP A 277 16.16 30.84 -30.65
C ASP A 277 16.76 30.02 -29.46
N GLY A 278 16.00 29.14 -28.86
CA GLY A 278 16.46 28.22 -27.81
C GLY A 278 16.39 28.76 -26.39
N ARG A 279 15.82 29.94 -26.16
CA ARG A 279 15.60 30.44 -24.79
C ARG A 279 14.60 29.55 -24.07
N VAL A 280 14.99 29.06 -22.89
CA VAL A 280 14.16 28.20 -22.06
C VAL A 280 13.02 29.01 -21.42
N ILE A 281 11.79 28.55 -21.58
CA ILE A 281 10.60 29.11 -20.95
C ILE A 281 10.26 28.30 -19.71
N LYS A 282 10.21 26.97 -19.85
CA LYS A 282 9.85 26.05 -18.77
C LYS A 282 10.41 24.66 -19.01
N ASP A 283 10.92 24.05 -17.97
CA ASP A 283 11.32 22.65 -17.93
C ASP A 283 10.37 21.82 -17.04
N MET A 284 10.17 20.57 -17.41
CA MET A 284 9.55 19.54 -16.61
C MET A 284 10.45 18.30 -16.66
N GLU A 285 11.02 17.96 -15.52
CA GLU A 285 11.71 16.68 -15.38
C GLU A 285 10.69 15.54 -15.33
N VAL A 286 10.92 14.51 -16.13
CA VAL A 286 10.11 13.29 -16.15
C VAL A 286 11.03 12.08 -15.97
N GLU A 287 10.57 11.10 -15.19
CA GLU A 287 11.30 9.86 -14.93
C GLU A 287 10.35 8.68 -15.04
N PHE A 288 10.70 7.68 -15.83
CA PHE A 288 9.87 6.48 -16.06
C PHE A 288 10.70 5.23 -16.30
#